data_c9a56a2b027c296b78c7eaf28806b64b
#
_entry.id   c9a56a2b027c296b78c7eaf28806b64b
#
_cell.length_a   1.000
_cell.length_b   1.000
_cell.length_c   1.000
_cell.angle_alpha   90.00
_cell.angle_beta   90.00
_cell.angle_gamma   90.00
#
_symmetry.space_group_name_H-M   'P 1'
#
loop_
_entity.id
_entity.type
_entity.pdbx_description
1 polymer ?
#
loop_
_entity_poly.entity_id
_entity_poly.type
_entity_poly.pdbx_seq_one_letter_code
_entity_poly.pdbx_strand_id
1 'polypeptide(L)'
;MKPSAIVWDLETVPDLGGFAAANDLVGKSAVEVREAIGDKFPKHIYHSIVCIGALIAHREPDHWALDAIGAPHVGDRTEKQLIAAFCDKIAELRPQLVTFNGNSFDLPVLRYRAMVHGISAPGLSARPYFHRYTEDAVDLCDVFSSFSPQGKATLHEISRVMGLPES
;
A
#
# COMPACT_ATOMS: atom_id res chain seq x y z
N MET A 1 -24.57 -5.95 5.89
CA MET A 1 -23.65 -5.52 4.83
C MET A 1 -22.98 -6.76 4.26
N LYS A 2 -22.90 -6.90 2.93
CA LYS A 2 -22.18 -8.04 2.32
C LYS A 2 -20.68 -7.90 2.62
N PRO A 3 -19.95 -9.01 2.85
CA PRO A 3 -18.51 -8.98 3.00
C PRO A 3 -17.85 -8.36 1.76
N SER A 4 -16.93 -7.43 1.95
CA SER A 4 -16.22 -6.74 0.88
C SER A 4 -14.73 -7.01 0.95
N ALA A 5 -14.05 -6.87 -0.18
CA ALA A 5 -12.60 -6.92 -0.30
C ALA A 5 -12.11 -5.70 -1.07
N ILE A 6 -10.92 -5.20 -0.69
CA ILE A 6 -10.17 -4.23 -1.47
C ILE A 6 -8.84 -4.87 -1.83
N VAL A 7 -8.61 -5.10 -3.13
CA VAL A 7 -7.30 -5.46 -3.68
C VAL A 7 -6.61 -4.16 -4.04
N TRP A 8 -5.42 -3.90 -3.51
CA TRP A 8 -4.79 -2.59 -3.64
C TRP A 8 -3.27 -2.66 -3.66
N ASP A 9 -2.68 -1.59 -4.17
CA ASP A 9 -1.24 -1.40 -4.30
C ASP A 9 -0.89 0.09 -4.23
N LEU A 10 0.35 0.42 -3.83
CA LEU A 10 0.87 1.79 -3.74
C LEU A 10 1.97 2.03 -4.75
N GLU A 11 1.92 3.20 -5.40
CA GLU A 11 3.09 3.77 -6.06
C GLU A 11 3.67 4.88 -5.19
N THR A 12 4.98 4.86 -5.01
CA THR A 12 5.67 5.80 -4.11
C THR A 12 6.91 6.41 -4.74
N VAL A 13 7.28 7.58 -4.23
CA VAL A 13 8.58 8.22 -4.51
C VAL A 13 9.28 8.56 -3.20
N PRO A 14 10.63 8.72 -3.17
CA PRO A 14 11.32 9.15 -1.97
C PRO A 14 10.84 10.52 -1.46
N ASP A 15 10.53 10.62 -0.18
CA ASP A 15 10.23 11.88 0.51
C ASP A 15 11.55 12.58 0.86
N LEU A 16 12.06 13.37 -0.09
CA LEU A 16 13.34 14.07 0.08
C LEU A 16 13.27 15.09 1.23
N GLY A 17 12.13 15.78 1.40
CA GLY A 17 11.94 16.75 2.47
C GLY A 17 11.93 16.09 3.85
N GLY A 18 11.17 15.02 4.00
CA GLY A 18 11.11 14.24 5.24
C GLY A 18 12.47 13.60 5.57
N PHE A 19 13.16 13.06 4.58
CA PHE A 19 14.50 12.52 4.77
C PHE A 19 15.49 13.59 5.21
N ALA A 20 15.50 14.76 4.55
CA ALA A 20 16.35 15.88 4.89
C ALA A 20 16.12 16.38 6.32
N ALA A 21 14.85 16.51 6.72
CA ALA A 21 14.48 16.93 8.08
C ALA A 21 14.98 15.96 9.16
N ALA A 22 14.92 14.65 8.88
CA ALA A 22 15.31 13.61 9.83
C ALA A 22 16.82 13.35 9.88
N ASN A 23 17.62 13.86 8.92
CA ASN A 23 19.05 13.57 8.77
C ASN A 23 19.91 14.84 8.73
N ASP A 24 19.43 15.96 9.25
CA ASP A 24 20.16 17.24 9.32
C ASP A 24 20.64 17.77 7.94
N LEU A 25 19.83 17.53 6.89
CA LEU A 25 20.11 17.94 5.51
C LEU A 25 19.19 19.08 5.04
N VAL A 26 18.48 19.74 5.97
CA VAL A 26 17.62 20.88 5.63
C VAL A 26 18.42 21.98 4.95
N GLY A 27 17.93 22.46 3.80
CA GLY A 27 18.60 23.46 2.98
C GLY A 27 19.54 22.88 1.92
N LYS A 28 19.78 21.56 1.91
CA LYS A 28 20.50 20.88 0.84
C LYS A 28 19.63 20.75 -0.41
N SER A 29 20.28 20.69 -1.58
CA SER A 29 19.59 20.46 -2.84
C SER A 29 18.99 19.05 -2.93
N ALA A 30 17.99 18.87 -3.80
CA ALA A 30 17.42 17.54 -4.04
C ALA A 30 18.45 16.50 -4.49
N VAL A 31 19.47 16.93 -5.22
CA VAL A 31 20.57 16.05 -5.67
C VAL A 31 21.38 15.56 -4.46
N GLU A 32 21.81 16.47 -3.59
CA GLU A 32 22.58 16.13 -2.38
C GLU A 32 21.78 15.19 -1.45
N VAL A 33 20.46 15.44 -1.30
CA VAL A 33 19.60 14.57 -0.48
C VAL A 33 19.45 13.19 -1.12
N ARG A 34 19.28 13.08 -2.44
CA ARG A 34 19.24 11.79 -3.15
C ARG A 34 20.54 11.01 -3.03
N GLU A 35 21.69 11.69 -3.14
CA GLU A 35 23.00 11.09 -2.92
C GLU A 35 23.15 10.57 -1.49
N ALA A 36 22.63 11.29 -0.50
CA ALA A 36 22.65 10.85 0.90
C ALA A 36 21.75 9.63 1.16
N ILE A 37 20.59 9.51 0.47
CA ILE A 37 19.74 8.30 0.50
C ILE A 37 20.53 7.12 -0.11
N GLY A 38 21.27 7.36 -1.20
CA GLY A 38 22.07 6.35 -1.91
C GLY A 38 21.22 5.27 -2.55
N ASP A 39 21.83 4.11 -2.82
CA ASP A 39 21.18 2.97 -3.48
C ASP A 39 20.39 2.07 -2.52
N LYS A 40 20.34 2.42 -1.24
CA LYS A 40 19.58 1.64 -0.25
C LYS A 40 18.11 1.92 -0.37
N PHE A 41 17.30 0.86 -0.24
CA PHE A 41 15.86 1.01 -0.15
C PHE A 41 15.50 1.85 1.09
N PRO A 42 14.81 2.99 0.94
CA PRO A 42 14.51 3.87 2.06
C PRO A 42 13.61 3.19 3.11
N LYS A 43 13.65 3.68 4.34
CA LYS A 43 12.67 3.26 5.36
C LYS A 43 11.26 3.66 4.94
N HIS A 44 10.25 2.89 5.35
CA HIS A 44 8.85 3.09 4.97
C HIS A 44 8.33 4.52 5.16
N ILE A 45 8.77 5.21 6.22
CA ILE A 45 8.37 6.60 6.50
C ILE A 45 8.81 7.61 5.41
N TYR A 46 9.84 7.28 4.63
CA TYR A 46 10.38 8.13 3.57
C TYR A 46 9.80 7.83 2.18
N HIS A 47 8.70 7.09 2.11
CA HIS A 47 7.98 6.82 0.87
C HIS A 47 6.74 7.70 0.77
N SER A 48 6.79 8.79 -0.02
CA SER A 48 5.60 9.58 -0.36
C SER A 48 4.72 8.82 -1.32
N ILE A 49 3.43 8.70 -1.01
CA ILE A 49 2.45 8.01 -1.85
C ILE A 49 2.05 8.92 -3.00
N VAL A 50 2.21 8.46 -4.23
CA VAL A 50 1.84 9.20 -5.44
C VAL A 50 0.61 8.63 -6.13
N CYS A 51 0.31 7.35 -5.92
CA CYS A 51 -0.87 6.69 -6.46
C CYS A 51 -1.34 5.58 -5.50
N ILE A 52 -2.65 5.36 -5.43
CA ILE A 52 -3.27 4.23 -4.76
C ILE A 52 -4.14 3.50 -5.77
N GLY A 53 -3.64 2.40 -6.34
CA GLY A 53 -4.43 1.51 -7.18
C GLY A 53 -5.34 0.65 -6.32
N ALA A 54 -6.63 0.58 -6.62
CA ALA A 54 -7.57 -0.22 -5.85
C ALA A 54 -8.69 -0.81 -6.70
N LEU A 55 -9.03 -2.06 -6.39
CA LEU A 55 -10.19 -2.76 -6.87
C LEU A 55 -11.08 -3.09 -5.66
N ILE A 56 -12.35 -2.73 -5.73
CA ILE A 56 -13.33 -2.99 -4.68
C ILE A 56 -14.32 -4.04 -5.19
N ALA A 57 -14.54 -5.08 -4.40
CA ALA A 57 -15.49 -6.13 -4.69
C ALA A 57 -16.30 -6.53 -3.45
N HIS A 58 -17.49 -7.10 -3.66
CA HIS A 58 -18.26 -7.70 -2.59
C HIS A 58 -18.55 -9.17 -2.86
N ARG A 59 -18.77 -9.92 -1.77
CA ARG A 59 -19.05 -11.36 -1.84
C ARG A 59 -20.50 -11.61 -2.21
N GLU A 60 -20.70 -12.33 -3.30
CA GLU A 60 -21.96 -12.99 -3.66
C GLU A 60 -21.91 -14.48 -3.25
N PRO A 61 -23.02 -15.24 -3.30
CA PRO A 61 -23.04 -16.62 -2.83
C PRO A 61 -21.99 -17.54 -3.48
N ASP A 62 -21.68 -17.33 -4.75
CA ASP A 62 -20.85 -18.19 -5.58
C ASP A 62 -19.64 -17.47 -6.24
N HIS A 63 -19.53 -16.13 -6.11
CA HIS A 63 -18.47 -15.35 -6.74
C HIS A 63 -18.20 -14.04 -5.98
N TRP A 64 -17.19 -13.31 -6.42
CA TRP A 64 -16.94 -11.92 -6.07
C TRP A 64 -17.41 -11.01 -7.20
N ALA A 65 -18.29 -10.07 -6.89
CA ALA A 65 -18.75 -9.06 -7.83
C ALA A 65 -17.91 -7.79 -7.71
N LEU A 66 -17.43 -7.29 -8.86
CA LEU A 66 -16.66 -6.05 -8.94
C LEU A 66 -17.59 -4.85 -8.76
N ASP A 67 -17.26 -3.97 -7.81
CA ASP A 67 -17.98 -2.72 -7.57
C ASP A 67 -17.28 -1.53 -8.22
N ALA A 68 -15.95 -1.45 -8.09
CA ALA A 68 -15.17 -0.34 -8.61
C ALA A 68 -13.70 -0.74 -8.83
N ILE A 69 -13.06 -0.07 -9.76
CA ILE A 69 -11.61 -0.11 -9.96
C ILE A 69 -11.12 1.31 -10.26
N GLY A 70 -9.97 1.69 -9.72
CA GLY A 70 -9.39 3.00 -9.97
C GLY A 70 -7.97 3.13 -9.44
N ALA A 71 -7.30 4.19 -9.86
CA ALA A 71 -5.94 4.52 -9.45
C ALA A 71 -5.80 6.05 -9.27
N PRO A 72 -6.46 6.63 -8.25
CA PRO A 72 -6.30 8.05 -7.95
C PRO A 72 -4.83 8.38 -7.62
N HIS A 73 -4.37 9.52 -8.07
CA HIS A 73 -2.96 9.90 -7.99
C HIS A 73 -2.75 11.40 -7.71
N VAL A 74 -1.50 11.80 -7.40
CA VAL A 74 -1.16 13.18 -7.03
C VAL A 74 -1.26 14.19 -8.16
N GLY A 75 -1.51 13.78 -9.42
CA GLY A 75 -1.87 14.68 -10.51
C GLY A 75 -3.22 15.36 -10.32
N ASP A 76 -4.15 14.72 -9.61
CA ASP A 76 -5.51 15.20 -9.37
C ASP A 76 -5.77 15.62 -7.92
N ARG A 77 -4.97 15.13 -6.97
CA ARG A 77 -5.18 15.30 -5.52
C ARG A 77 -3.84 15.43 -4.81
N THR A 78 -3.86 15.96 -3.58
CA THR A 78 -2.69 15.89 -2.70
C THR A 78 -2.52 14.47 -2.12
N GLU A 79 -1.30 14.11 -1.70
CA GLU A 79 -1.05 12.86 -0.98
C GLU A 79 -1.97 12.71 0.23
N LYS A 80 -2.14 13.79 1.00
CA LYS A 80 -3.06 13.82 2.16
C LYS A 80 -4.49 13.44 1.78
N GLN A 81 -4.99 13.98 0.67
CA GLN A 81 -6.35 13.68 0.18
C GLN A 81 -6.49 12.24 -0.31
N LEU A 82 -5.45 11.69 -0.97
CA LEU A 82 -5.43 10.28 -1.39
C LEU A 82 -5.54 9.35 -0.18
N ILE A 83 -4.69 9.57 0.82
CA ILE A 83 -4.64 8.74 2.03
C ILE A 83 -5.94 8.86 2.82
N ALA A 84 -6.45 10.08 3.03
CA ALA A 84 -7.70 10.30 3.76
C ALA A 84 -8.87 9.58 3.09
N ALA A 85 -9.05 9.75 1.78
CA ALA A 85 -10.14 9.10 1.03
C ALA A 85 -10.04 7.57 1.07
N PHE A 86 -8.84 7.01 1.00
CA PHE A 86 -8.64 5.57 1.08
C PHE A 86 -8.94 5.03 2.49
N CYS A 87 -8.45 5.70 3.53
CA CYS A 87 -8.74 5.33 4.93
C CYS A 87 -10.24 5.45 5.26
N ASP A 88 -10.93 6.46 4.74
CA ASP A 88 -12.38 6.62 4.88
C ASP A 88 -13.14 5.49 4.20
N LYS A 89 -12.69 5.05 3.01
CA LYS A 89 -13.28 3.91 2.32
C LYS A 89 -13.09 2.61 3.10
N ILE A 90 -11.93 2.40 3.71
CA ILE A 90 -11.69 1.26 4.60
C ILE A 90 -12.61 1.33 5.83
N ALA A 91 -12.81 2.51 6.43
CA ALA A 91 -13.70 2.69 7.56
C ALA A 91 -15.17 2.37 7.22
N GLU A 92 -15.62 2.82 6.03
CA GLU A 92 -16.97 2.59 5.51
C GLU A 92 -17.24 1.10 5.26
N LEU A 93 -16.37 0.44 4.53
CA LEU A 93 -16.58 -0.93 4.05
C LEU A 93 -16.11 -2.00 5.04
N ARG A 94 -15.15 -1.68 5.90
CA ARG A 94 -14.45 -2.64 6.78
C ARG A 94 -14.03 -3.93 6.04
N PRO A 95 -13.37 -3.79 4.88
CA PRO A 95 -13.15 -4.88 3.94
C PRO A 95 -12.08 -5.85 4.44
N GLN A 96 -12.01 -7.02 3.81
CA GLN A 96 -10.76 -7.76 3.74
C GLN A 96 -9.80 -6.97 2.82
N LEU A 97 -8.59 -6.67 3.29
CA LEU A 97 -7.54 -6.07 2.46
C LEU A 97 -6.74 -7.17 1.78
N VAL A 98 -6.43 -7.00 0.50
CA VAL A 98 -5.65 -7.96 -0.28
C VAL A 98 -4.53 -7.21 -0.99
N THR A 99 -3.30 -7.68 -0.82
CA THR A 99 -2.10 -7.10 -1.45
C THR A 99 -1.19 -8.20 -1.98
N PHE A 100 -0.14 -7.78 -2.69
CA PHE A 100 1.01 -8.63 -2.98
C PHE A 100 2.26 -8.00 -2.35
N ASN A 101 2.81 -8.63 -1.31
CA ASN A 101 3.90 -8.13 -0.47
C ASN A 101 3.56 -6.88 0.39
N GLY A 102 2.26 -6.56 0.54
CA GLY A 102 1.82 -5.34 1.21
C GLY A 102 1.91 -5.36 2.73
N ASN A 103 1.96 -6.53 3.36
CA ASN A 103 2.19 -6.61 4.80
C ASN A 103 3.57 -6.07 5.21
N SER A 104 4.55 -6.18 4.32
CA SER A 104 5.90 -5.70 4.54
C SER A 104 6.15 -4.31 3.95
N PHE A 105 5.28 -3.77 3.11
CA PHE A 105 5.48 -2.48 2.46
C PHE A 105 4.24 -1.57 2.50
N ASP A 106 3.19 -1.90 1.77
CA ASP A 106 2.04 -1.00 1.53
C ASP A 106 1.35 -0.58 2.83
N LEU A 107 1.04 -1.54 3.70
CA LEU A 107 0.40 -1.26 4.99
C LEU A 107 1.27 -0.41 5.93
N PRO A 108 2.56 -0.74 6.16
CA PRO A 108 3.44 0.13 6.93
C PRO A 108 3.60 1.53 6.33
N VAL A 109 3.76 1.65 5.01
CA VAL A 109 3.87 2.95 4.34
C VAL A 109 2.59 3.76 4.55
N LEU A 110 1.43 3.19 4.28
CA LEU A 110 0.13 3.87 4.47
C LEU A 110 -0.01 4.41 5.90
N ARG A 111 0.33 3.60 6.90
CA ARG A 111 0.25 4.00 8.31
C ARG A 111 1.20 5.14 8.63
N TYR A 112 2.47 5.08 8.22
CA TYR A 112 3.43 6.15 8.44
C TYR A 112 3.01 7.45 7.75
N ARG A 113 2.54 7.37 6.50
CA ARG A 113 2.12 8.56 5.76
C ARG A 113 0.86 9.19 6.33
N ALA A 114 -0.08 8.38 6.82
CA ALA A 114 -1.23 8.91 7.58
C ALA A 114 -0.78 9.70 8.82
N MET A 115 0.21 9.21 9.57
CA MET A 115 0.81 9.92 10.70
C MET A 115 1.50 11.22 10.27
N VAL A 116 2.32 11.19 9.22
CA VAL A 116 3.04 12.38 8.70
C VAL A 116 2.06 13.49 8.34
N HIS A 117 0.91 13.14 7.75
CA HIS A 117 -0.12 14.12 7.38
C HIS A 117 -1.14 14.44 8.48
N GLY A 118 -0.99 13.89 9.67
CA GLY A 118 -1.92 14.09 10.79
C GLY A 118 -3.34 13.63 10.49
N ILE A 119 -3.48 12.52 9.73
CA ILE A 119 -4.77 11.95 9.36
C ILE A 119 -5.23 11.02 10.47
N SER A 120 -6.43 11.28 11.02
CA SER A 120 -7.12 10.30 11.85
C SER A 120 -7.66 9.20 10.94
N ALA A 121 -7.21 7.96 11.13
CA ALA A 121 -7.54 6.82 10.29
C ALA A 121 -8.14 5.66 11.10
N PRO A 122 -9.33 5.82 11.71
CA PRO A 122 -9.94 4.78 12.55
C PRO A 122 -10.24 3.50 11.74
N GLY A 123 -10.44 3.60 10.42
CA GLY A 123 -10.61 2.46 9.53
C GLY A 123 -9.45 1.47 9.58
N LEU A 124 -8.22 1.95 9.75
CA LEU A 124 -7.04 1.09 9.85
C LEU A 124 -6.99 0.25 11.14
N SER A 125 -7.82 0.58 12.14
CA SER A 125 -7.96 -0.18 13.38
C SER A 125 -9.32 -0.90 13.47
N ALA A 126 -10.16 -0.81 12.44
CA ALA A 126 -11.50 -1.41 12.43
C ALA A 126 -11.45 -2.96 12.38
N ARG A 127 -10.35 -3.51 11.89
CA ARG A 127 -9.99 -4.93 11.86
C ARG A 127 -8.49 -5.05 12.15
N PRO A 128 -7.97 -6.24 12.52
CA PRO A 128 -6.55 -6.43 12.84
C PRO A 128 -5.64 -6.50 11.60
N TYR A 129 -5.72 -5.48 10.72
CA TYR A 129 -5.00 -5.44 9.44
C TYR A 129 -3.47 -5.52 9.58
N PHE A 130 -2.91 -5.11 10.70
CA PHE A 130 -1.46 -5.10 10.94
C PHE A 130 -0.97 -6.36 11.66
N HIS A 131 -1.84 -7.33 11.88
CA HIS A 131 -1.46 -8.63 12.42
C HIS A 131 -1.15 -9.59 11.27
N ARG A 132 0.04 -10.16 11.30
CA ARG A 132 0.44 -11.21 10.35
C ARG A 132 -0.39 -12.48 10.59
N TYR A 133 -0.60 -13.25 9.54
CA TYR A 133 -1.36 -14.52 9.55
C TYR A 133 -2.87 -14.40 9.80
N THR A 134 -3.45 -13.21 9.62
CA THR A 134 -4.90 -13.03 9.66
C THR A 134 -5.49 -13.00 8.26
N GLU A 135 -6.81 -13.24 8.17
CA GLU A 135 -7.56 -13.09 6.93
C GLU A 135 -8.01 -11.63 6.69
N ASP A 136 -7.74 -10.73 7.64
CA ASP A 136 -8.16 -9.34 7.55
C ASP A 136 -7.33 -8.53 6.55
N ALA A 137 -6.03 -8.83 6.48
CA ALA A 137 -5.12 -8.31 5.47
C ALA A 137 -4.32 -9.47 4.87
N VAL A 138 -4.77 -9.96 3.72
CA VAL A 138 -4.15 -11.07 3.01
C VAL A 138 -3.00 -10.55 2.15
N ASP A 139 -1.80 -11.03 2.40
CA ASP A 139 -0.64 -10.83 1.55
C ASP A 139 -0.44 -12.07 0.68
N LEU A 140 -0.76 -11.96 -0.61
CA LEU A 140 -0.69 -13.10 -1.52
C LEU A 140 0.75 -13.62 -1.73
N CYS A 141 1.76 -12.76 -1.59
CA CYS A 141 3.15 -13.20 -1.63
C CYS A 141 3.48 -14.15 -0.48
N ASP A 142 2.99 -13.85 0.72
CA ASP A 142 3.14 -14.73 1.89
C ASP A 142 2.30 -16.01 1.75
N VAL A 143 1.05 -15.90 1.33
CA VAL A 143 0.13 -17.05 1.17
C VAL A 143 0.67 -18.04 0.15
N PHE A 144 1.06 -17.58 -1.05
CA PHE A 144 1.57 -18.45 -2.11
C PHE A 144 2.89 -19.13 -1.75
N SER A 145 3.73 -18.49 -0.95
CA SER A 145 4.98 -19.06 -0.45
C SER A 145 4.82 -19.89 0.82
N SER A 146 3.59 -20.07 1.31
CA SER A 146 3.31 -20.68 2.63
C SER A 146 4.11 -19.99 3.75
N PHE A 147 4.24 -18.67 3.67
CA PHE A 147 5.01 -17.82 4.60
C PHE A 147 6.51 -18.16 4.67
N SER A 148 7.03 -18.87 3.68
CA SER A 148 8.44 -19.23 3.60
C SER A 148 9.22 -18.22 2.75
N PRO A 149 10.31 -17.61 3.27
CA PRO A 149 11.14 -16.70 2.48
C PRO A 149 11.72 -17.33 1.21
N GLN A 150 12.03 -18.63 1.27
CA GLN A 150 12.62 -19.38 0.15
C GLN A 150 11.61 -19.72 -0.96
N GLY A 151 10.31 -19.69 -0.64
CA GLY A 151 9.23 -20.02 -1.58
C GLY A 151 8.65 -18.80 -2.30
N LYS A 152 9.14 -17.59 -2.03
CA LYS A 152 8.59 -16.36 -2.60
C LYS A 152 8.91 -16.23 -4.09
N ALA A 153 7.87 -16.08 -4.89
CA ALA A 153 7.96 -15.65 -6.28
C ALA A 153 7.50 -14.20 -6.41
N THR A 154 8.04 -13.46 -7.35
CA THR A 154 7.56 -12.12 -7.66
C THR A 154 6.26 -12.17 -8.43
N LEU A 155 5.46 -11.10 -8.38
CA LEU A 155 4.23 -11.01 -9.17
C LEU A 155 4.53 -11.14 -10.68
N HIS A 156 5.66 -10.59 -11.13
CA HIS A 156 6.14 -10.72 -12.51
C HIS A 156 6.38 -12.20 -12.90
N GLU A 157 7.10 -12.96 -12.05
CA GLU A 157 7.33 -14.39 -12.31
C GLU A 157 6.01 -15.16 -12.39
N ILE A 158 5.09 -14.91 -11.45
CA ILE A 158 3.77 -15.56 -11.45
C ILE A 158 3.00 -15.24 -12.73
N SER A 159 2.92 -13.97 -13.11
CA SER A 159 2.21 -13.53 -14.31
C SER A 159 2.79 -14.16 -15.58
N ARG A 160 4.11 -14.22 -15.69
CA ARG A 160 4.80 -14.83 -16.86
C ARG A 160 4.56 -16.35 -16.95
N VAL A 161 4.67 -17.04 -15.83
CA VAL A 161 4.44 -18.50 -15.79
C VAL A 161 2.98 -18.85 -16.10
N MET A 162 2.04 -18.00 -15.67
CA MET A 162 0.61 -18.17 -15.96
C MET A 162 0.22 -17.71 -17.37
N GLY A 163 1.12 -17.09 -18.12
CA GLY A 163 0.81 -16.56 -19.46
C GLY A 163 -0.14 -15.36 -19.46
N LEU A 164 -0.15 -14.60 -18.36
CA LEU A 164 -0.92 -13.36 -18.27
C LEU A 164 -0.25 -12.25 -19.09
N PRO A 165 -1.04 -11.28 -19.61
CA PRO A 165 -0.48 -10.10 -20.28
C PRO A 165 0.49 -9.35 -19.37
N GLU A 166 1.52 -8.75 -19.95
CA GLU A 166 2.39 -7.82 -19.23
C GLU A 166 1.61 -6.56 -18.84
N SER A 167 1.85 -6.09 -17.64
CA SER A 167 1.34 -4.82 -17.14
C SER A 167 2.16 -3.64 -17.66
#